data_de749475845eaa98eaaeef13e1be4d1e
#
_entry.id   de749475845eaa98eaaeef13e1be4d1e
#
_cell.length_a   1.000
_cell.length_b   1.000
_cell.length_c   1.000
_cell.angle_alpha   90.00
_cell.angle_beta   90.00
_cell.angle_gamma   90.00
#
_symmetry.space_group_name_H-M   'P 1'
#
loop_
_entity.id
_entity.type
_entity.pdbx_description
1 polymer ?
#
loop_
_entity_poly.entity_id
_entity_poly.type
_entity_poly.pdbx_seq_one_letter_code
_entity_poly.pdbx_strand_id
1 'polypeptide(L)'
;MDKVSVTMRVLFEDPFWIGVLERVTENGLSVCKFPFGAEPKDYEVYGFLMENYYRLRFSPAVEFSLREMRRSPKRRQKEAGRQTAAVGIGTKSQQALQMQREAVKTERRIISRERKEAEKQRQIELKQQKKKEKHRGR
;
A
#
# COMPACT_ATOMS: atom_id res chain seq x y z
N MET A 1 -20.88 -0.48 16.59
CA MET A 1 -19.86 0.51 16.22
C MET A 1 -18.59 -0.23 15.85
N ASP A 2 -18.17 -0.09 14.61
CA ASP A 2 -16.97 -0.73 14.13
C ASP A 2 -15.74 -0.09 14.78
N LYS A 3 -15.01 -0.86 15.56
CA LYS A 3 -13.79 -0.38 16.21
C LYS A 3 -12.68 -0.36 15.15
N VAL A 4 -12.24 0.82 14.77
CA VAL A 4 -11.08 1.02 13.90
C VAL A 4 -9.91 1.47 14.77
N SER A 5 -8.81 0.74 14.70
CA SER A 5 -7.53 1.13 15.33
C SER A 5 -6.53 1.51 14.27
N VAL A 6 -5.92 2.67 14.42
CA VAL A 6 -4.89 3.18 13.52
C VAL A 6 -3.62 3.42 14.31
N THR A 7 -2.51 2.83 13.86
CA THR A 7 -1.19 2.98 14.48
C THR A 7 -0.21 3.49 13.43
N MET A 8 0.50 4.57 13.77
CA MET A 8 1.56 5.12 12.94
C MET A 8 2.91 4.79 13.55
N ARG A 9 3.84 4.33 12.72
CA ARG A 9 5.25 4.12 13.09
C ARG A 9 6.13 4.87 12.12
N VAL A 10 7.15 5.54 12.65
CA VAL A 10 8.21 6.20 11.87
C VAL A 10 9.49 5.41 12.07
N LEU A 11 10.09 4.95 10.99
CA LEU A 11 11.25 4.06 10.99
C LEU A 11 12.31 4.59 10.01
N PHE A 12 13.57 4.35 10.33
CA PHE A 12 14.65 4.57 9.37
C PHE A 12 14.89 3.29 8.57
N GLU A 13 14.76 3.39 7.25
CA GLU A 13 15.10 2.34 6.29
C GLU A 13 16.07 2.94 5.27
N ASP A 14 17.36 2.64 5.46
CA ASP A 14 18.43 3.25 4.68
C ASP A 14 18.11 3.38 3.20
N PRO A 15 18.24 4.56 2.57
CA PRO A 15 18.75 5.83 3.14
C PRO A 15 17.64 6.80 3.64
N PHE A 16 16.38 6.38 3.74
CA PHE A 16 15.25 7.28 4.02
C PHE A 16 14.50 6.94 5.30
N TRP A 17 13.92 7.96 5.90
CA TRP A 17 12.89 7.78 6.91
C TRP A 17 11.56 7.43 6.24
N ILE A 18 10.87 6.45 6.76
CA ILE A 18 9.60 5.94 6.25
C ILE A 18 8.52 6.00 7.31
N GLY A 19 7.30 6.21 6.86
CA GLY A 19 6.10 6.05 7.66
C GLY A 19 5.40 4.73 7.32
N VAL A 20 4.97 4.01 8.35
CA VAL A 20 4.13 2.82 8.23
C VAL A 20 2.86 3.05 9.01
N LEU A 21 1.75 3.12 8.32
CA LEU A 21 0.42 3.28 8.89
C LEU A 21 -0.30 1.93 8.87
N GLU A 22 -0.61 1.42 10.04
CA GLU A 22 -1.35 0.18 10.24
C GLU A 22 -2.79 0.51 10.64
N ARG A 23 -3.74 -0.01 9.90
CA ARG A 23 -5.17 0.16 10.18
C ARG A 23 -5.80 -1.21 10.41
N VAL A 24 -6.32 -1.42 11.58
CA VAL A 24 -7.05 -2.63 11.97
C VAL A 24 -8.53 -2.33 11.99
N THR A 25 -9.27 -3.10 11.21
CA THR A 25 -10.73 -3.07 11.12
C THR A 25 -11.29 -4.47 11.40
N GLU A 26 -12.57 -4.66 11.35
CA GLU A 26 -13.21 -5.99 11.42
C GLU A 26 -12.76 -6.91 10.28
N ASN A 27 -12.42 -6.35 9.12
CA ASN A 27 -11.94 -7.09 7.96
C ASN A 27 -10.46 -7.50 8.05
N GLY A 28 -9.75 -7.06 9.09
CA GLY A 28 -8.35 -7.38 9.31
C GLY A 28 -7.40 -6.18 9.33
N LEU A 29 -6.12 -6.45 9.14
CA LEU A 29 -5.03 -5.48 9.12
C LEU A 29 -4.75 -5.02 7.69
N SER A 30 -4.81 -3.72 7.45
CA SER A 30 -4.34 -3.07 6.22
C SER A 30 -3.18 -2.12 6.53
N VAL A 31 -2.19 -2.08 5.67
CA VAL A 31 -0.96 -1.33 5.90
C VAL A 31 -0.66 -0.42 4.71
N CYS A 32 -0.19 0.78 5.01
CA CYS A 32 0.31 1.72 4.02
C CYS A 32 1.73 2.15 4.41
N LYS A 33 2.66 2.09 3.47
CA LYS A 33 4.05 2.53 3.65
C LYS A 33 4.33 3.70 2.72
N PHE A 34 4.94 4.76 3.24
CA PHE A 34 5.30 5.94 2.47
C PHE A 34 6.61 6.56 2.98
N PRO A 35 7.40 7.18 2.10
CA PRO A 35 8.65 7.81 2.48
C PRO A 35 8.42 9.23 3.00
N PHE A 36 9.16 9.61 4.04
CA PHE A 36 9.33 11.01 4.46
C PHE A 36 10.60 11.63 3.85
N GLY A 37 11.62 10.83 3.59
CA GLY A 37 12.94 11.28 3.18
C GLY A 37 13.82 11.58 4.37
N ALA A 38 13.84 12.85 4.84
CA ALA A 38 14.53 13.23 6.07
C ALA A 38 13.76 12.80 7.32
N GLU A 39 14.40 12.86 8.49
CA GLU A 39 13.74 12.59 9.78
C GLU A 39 12.59 13.58 10.01
N PRO A 40 11.34 13.11 10.08
CA PRO A 40 10.19 13.99 10.30
C PRO A 40 10.07 14.34 11.79
N LYS A 41 9.65 15.56 12.07
CA LYS A 41 9.27 15.97 13.42
C LYS A 41 7.81 15.54 13.69
N ASP A 42 7.45 15.40 14.95
CA ASP A 42 6.13 14.93 15.36
C ASP A 42 4.98 15.73 14.73
N TYR A 43 5.11 17.04 14.66
CA TYR A 43 4.09 17.91 14.05
C TYR A 43 3.99 17.73 12.52
N GLU A 44 5.10 17.37 11.85
CA GLU A 44 5.12 17.08 10.41
C GLU A 44 4.41 15.76 10.12
N VAL A 45 4.63 14.75 10.96
CA VAL A 45 3.93 13.47 10.89
C VAL A 45 2.42 13.67 11.05
N TYR A 46 2.03 14.45 12.06
CA TYR A 46 0.63 14.74 12.32
C TYR A 46 -0.02 15.52 11.17
N GLY A 47 0.63 16.59 10.71
CA GLY A 47 0.17 17.40 9.57
C GLY A 47 0.00 16.55 8.31
N PHE A 48 0.99 15.71 8.00
CA PHE A 48 0.93 14.80 6.88
C PHE A 48 -0.28 13.85 6.95
N LEU A 49 -0.55 13.27 8.11
CA LEU A 49 -1.70 12.38 8.30
C LEU A 49 -3.02 13.12 8.08
N MET A 50 -3.18 14.32 8.64
CA MET A 50 -4.40 15.10 8.49
C MET A 50 -4.69 15.46 7.03
N GLU A 51 -3.66 15.81 6.27
CA GLU A 51 -3.81 16.23 4.87
C GLU A 51 -3.97 15.06 3.91
N ASN A 52 -3.30 13.94 4.17
CA ASN A 52 -3.14 12.87 3.19
C ASN A 52 -3.86 11.57 3.53
N TYR A 53 -4.45 11.40 4.71
CA TYR A 53 -5.05 10.15 5.15
C TYR A 53 -6.00 9.51 4.12
N TYR A 54 -6.86 10.29 3.51
CA TYR A 54 -7.82 9.81 2.51
C TYR A 54 -7.21 9.50 1.14
N ARG A 55 -5.99 9.95 0.89
CA ARG A 55 -5.24 9.68 -0.35
C ARG A 55 -4.32 8.47 -0.24
N LEU A 56 -4.07 8.00 0.98
CA LEU A 56 -3.19 6.86 1.23
C LEU A 56 -3.80 5.58 0.68
N ARG A 57 -3.01 4.84 -0.06
CA ARG A 57 -3.39 3.53 -0.59
C ARG A 57 -2.98 2.44 0.39
N PHE A 58 -3.97 1.87 1.04
CA PHE A 58 -3.76 0.74 1.93
C PHE A 58 -3.64 -0.57 1.14
N SER A 59 -2.89 -1.52 1.72
CA SER A 59 -2.81 -2.90 1.22
C SER A 59 -4.17 -3.60 1.32
N PRO A 60 -4.37 -4.71 0.60
CA PRO A 60 -5.45 -5.64 0.92
C PRO A 60 -5.41 -6.03 2.40
N ALA A 61 -6.57 -6.31 2.97
CA ALA A 61 -6.67 -6.72 4.36
C ALA A 61 -6.10 -8.13 4.57
N VAL A 62 -5.26 -8.27 5.59
CA VAL A 62 -4.73 -9.57 6.04
C VAL A 62 -5.46 -9.95 7.30
N GLU A 63 -5.83 -11.22 7.44
CA GLU A 63 -6.51 -11.73 8.62
C GLU A 63 -5.73 -11.40 9.90
N PHE A 64 -6.33 -10.61 10.74
CA PHE A 64 -5.76 -10.14 11.99
C PHE A 64 -6.87 -10.02 13.03
N SER A 65 -6.80 -10.82 14.09
CA SER A 65 -7.73 -10.67 15.20
C SER A 65 -7.12 -9.79 16.28
N LEU A 66 -7.79 -8.69 16.58
CA LEU A 66 -7.57 -7.94 17.80
C LEU A 66 -8.03 -8.80 18.98
N ARG A 67 -7.17 -9.66 19.51
CA ARG A 67 -7.44 -10.23 20.81
C ARG A 67 -7.39 -9.12 21.85
N GLU A 68 -8.53 -8.64 22.27
CA GLU A 68 -8.68 -7.86 23.49
C GLU A 68 -8.32 -8.76 24.68
N MET A 69 -7.02 -8.97 24.89
CA MET A 69 -6.60 -9.60 26.13
C MET A 69 -6.74 -8.56 27.23
N ARG A 70 -7.60 -8.82 28.21
CA ARG A 70 -7.59 -8.13 29.51
C ARG A 70 -6.24 -8.41 30.17
N ARG A 71 -5.26 -7.56 29.87
CA ARG A 71 -3.89 -7.68 30.38
C ARG A 71 -3.74 -6.79 31.59
N SER A 72 -3.05 -7.29 32.63
CA SER A 72 -2.72 -6.49 33.80
C SER A 72 -1.87 -5.26 33.41
N PRO A 73 -1.95 -4.12 34.13
CA PRO A 73 -1.19 -2.91 33.82
C PRO A 73 0.31 -3.13 33.71
N LYS A 74 0.89 -3.97 34.57
CA LYS A 74 2.31 -4.33 34.57
C LYS A 74 2.73 -5.06 33.29
N ARG A 75 1.85 -5.90 32.74
CA ARG A 75 2.11 -6.64 31.48
C ARG A 75 2.02 -5.72 30.28
N ARG A 76 1.11 -4.73 30.29
CA ARG A 76 1.00 -3.68 29.27
C ARG A 76 2.27 -2.83 29.22
N GLN A 77 2.80 -2.42 30.37
CA GLN A 77 4.02 -1.62 30.46
C GLN A 77 5.25 -2.37 29.94
N LYS A 78 5.41 -3.65 30.28
CA LYS A 78 6.49 -4.49 29.76
C LYS A 78 6.40 -4.73 28.26
N GLU A 79 5.19 -4.85 27.73
CA GLU A 79 4.91 -5.05 26.32
C GLU A 79 5.12 -3.77 25.51
N ALA A 80 4.72 -2.61 26.03
CA ALA A 80 5.04 -1.30 25.47
C ALA A 80 6.57 -1.09 25.36
N GLY A 81 7.34 -1.43 26.41
CA GLY A 81 8.78 -1.39 26.36
C GLY A 81 9.40 -2.34 25.32
N ARG A 82 8.81 -3.51 25.08
CA ARG A 82 9.24 -4.43 24.02
C ARG A 82 8.88 -3.92 22.63
N GLN A 83 7.73 -3.29 22.47
CA GLN A 83 7.30 -2.71 21.20
C GLN A 83 8.15 -1.52 20.79
N THR A 84 8.57 -0.67 21.73
CA THR A 84 9.50 0.44 21.49
C THR A 84 10.93 -0.04 21.23
N ALA A 85 11.35 -1.17 21.79
CA ALA A 85 12.64 -1.80 21.52
C ALA A 85 12.67 -2.62 20.22
N ALA A 86 11.50 -3.06 19.71
CA ALA A 86 11.40 -3.78 18.46
C ALA A 86 11.52 -2.81 17.28
N VAL A 87 12.73 -2.73 16.72
CA VAL A 87 13.01 -1.95 15.52
C VAL A 87 12.48 -2.71 14.31
N GLY A 88 11.49 -2.15 13.61
CA GLY A 88 11.04 -2.69 12.33
C GLY A 88 9.52 -2.85 12.18
N ILE A 89 9.14 -3.31 11.01
CA ILE A 89 7.75 -3.59 10.63
C ILE A 89 7.39 -5.01 11.11
N GLY A 90 6.25 -5.18 11.76
CA GLY A 90 5.78 -6.50 12.19
C GLY A 90 5.56 -7.46 11.02
N THR A 91 5.66 -8.78 11.28
CA THR A 91 5.55 -9.82 10.24
C THR A 91 4.22 -9.78 9.47
N LYS A 92 3.11 -9.50 10.14
CA LYS A 92 1.79 -9.34 9.49
C LYS A 92 1.74 -8.12 8.59
N SER A 93 2.34 -7.02 9.00
CA SER A 93 2.45 -5.81 8.19
C SER A 93 3.36 -6.01 6.99
N GLN A 94 4.44 -6.77 7.12
CA GLN A 94 5.28 -7.19 6.00
C GLN A 94 4.51 -8.04 5.01
N GLN A 95 3.72 -9.00 5.47
CA GLN A 95 2.86 -9.82 4.64
C GLN A 95 1.84 -8.96 3.87
N ALA A 96 1.19 -8.01 4.53
CA ALA A 96 0.25 -7.09 3.90
C ALA A 96 0.91 -6.25 2.79
N LEU A 97 2.10 -5.71 3.05
CA LEU A 97 2.87 -4.94 2.06
C LEU A 97 3.34 -5.80 0.88
N GLN A 98 3.70 -7.07 1.12
CA GLN A 98 4.04 -8.01 0.05
C GLN A 98 2.84 -8.27 -0.85
N MET A 99 1.67 -8.55 -0.28
CA MET A 99 0.43 -8.73 -1.04
C MET A 99 0.09 -7.49 -1.88
N GLN A 100 0.29 -6.30 -1.34
CA GLN A 100 0.08 -5.05 -2.09
C GLN A 100 1.02 -4.96 -3.30
N ARG A 101 2.31 -5.28 -3.12
CA ARG A 101 3.30 -5.30 -4.22
C ARG A 101 2.92 -6.29 -5.31
N GLU A 102 2.49 -7.48 -4.94
CA GLU A 102 2.06 -8.52 -5.87
C GLU A 102 0.80 -8.08 -6.64
N ALA A 103 -0.19 -7.51 -5.97
CA ALA A 103 -1.39 -6.97 -6.59
C ALA A 103 -1.06 -5.89 -7.63
N VAL A 104 -0.23 -4.92 -7.27
CA VAL A 104 0.22 -3.85 -8.19
C VAL A 104 1.01 -4.43 -9.37
N LYS A 105 1.83 -5.45 -9.16
CA LYS A 105 2.60 -6.11 -10.22
C LYS A 105 1.69 -6.84 -11.21
N THR A 106 0.67 -7.54 -10.73
CA THR A 106 -0.31 -8.23 -11.59
C THR A 106 -1.15 -7.22 -12.38
N GLU A 107 -1.62 -6.17 -11.75
CA GLU A 107 -2.36 -5.09 -12.39
C GLU A 107 -1.56 -4.43 -13.52
N ARG A 108 -0.30 -4.08 -13.26
CA ARG A 108 0.61 -3.53 -14.30
C ARG A 108 0.82 -4.48 -15.47
N ARG A 109 0.89 -5.80 -15.22
CA ARG A 109 1.01 -6.80 -16.28
C ARG A 109 -0.24 -6.86 -17.16
N ILE A 110 -1.41 -6.80 -16.56
CA ILE A 110 -2.70 -6.79 -17.27
C ILE A 110 -2.79 -5.55 -18.16
N ILE A 111 -2.59 -4.37 -17.58
CA ILE A 111 -2.62 -3.10 -18.32
C ILE A 111 -1.59 -3.10 -19.47
N SER A 112 -0.39 -3.61 -19.24
CA SER A 112 0.63 -3.69 -20.29
C SER A 112 0.24 -4.63 -21.44
N ARG A 113 -0.43 -5.76 -21.15
CA ARG A 113 -0.95 -6.68 -22.17
C ARG A 113 -2.07 -6.01 -22.98
N GLU A 114 -3.06 -5.45 -22.31
CA GLU A 114 -4.18 -4.76 -22.96
C GLU A 114 -3.69 -3.63 -23.87
N ARG A 115 -2.71 -2.85 -23.42
CA ARG A 115 -2.10 -1.79 -24.22
C ARG A 115 -1.42 -2.34 -25.48
N LYS A 116 -0.65 -3.44 -25.35
CA LYS A 116 0.01 -4.08 -26.49
C LYS A 116 -0.99 -4.68 -27.47
N GLU A 117 -2.08 -5.27 -26.99
CA GLU A 117 -3.14 -5.81 -27.83
C GLU A 117 -3.89 -4.69 -28.56
N ALA A 118 -4.26 -3.63 -27.85
CA ALA A 118 -4.88 -2.45 -28.46
C ALA A 118 -3.99 -1.80 -29.54
N GLU A 119 -2.68 -1.73 -29.30
CA GLU A 119 -1.74 -1.19 -30.29
C GLU A 119 -1.63 -2.09 -31.53
N LYS A 120 -1.59 -3.42 -31.35
CA LYS A 120 -1.62 -4.37 -32.47
C LYS A 120 -2.90 -4.23 -33.29
N GLN A 121 -4.05 -4.15 -32.63
CA GLN A 121 -5.33 -3.94 -33.32
C GLN A 121 -5.32 -2.65 -34.13
N ARG A 122 -4.87 -1.56 -33.53
CA ARG A 122 -4.74 -0.26 -34.21
C ARG A 122 -3.85 -0.34 -35.45
N GLN A 123 -2.73 -1.05 -35.36
CA GLN A 123 -1.85 -1.26 -36.52
C GLN A 123 -2.50 -2.10 -37.62
N ILE A 124 -3.27 -3.12 -37.26
CA ILE A 124 -4.02 -3.95 -38.22
C ILE A 124 -5.08 -3.09 -38.93
N GLU A 125 -5.85 -2.33 -38.19
CA GLU A 125 -6.88 -1.44 -38.74
C GLU A 125 -6.27 -0.40 -39.71
N LEU A 126 -5.16 0.23 -39.32
CA LEU A 126 -4.46 1.18 -40.18
C LEU A 126 -3.95 0.53 -41.49
N LYS A 127 -3.45 -0.71 -41.41
CA LYS A 127 -3.02 -1.48 -42.60
C LYS A 127 -4.22 -1.81 -43.50
N GLN A 128 -5.36 -2.18 -42.89
CA GLN A 128 -6.58 -2.46 -43.65
C GLN A 128 -7.15 -1.19 -44.33
N GLN A 129 -7.16 -0.07 -43.62
CA GLN A 129 -7.58 1.21 -44.19
C GLN A 129 -6.70 1.61 -45.38
N LYS A 130 -5.38 1.57 -45.23
CA LYS A 130 -4.43 1.85 -46.31
C LYS A 130 -4.63 0.93 -47.53
N LYS A 131 -4.97 -0.35 -47.33
CA LYS A 131 -5.31 -1.26 -48.44
C LYS A 131 -6.63 -0.86 -49.12
N LYS A 132 -7.66 -0.52 -48.35
CA LYS A 132 -8.96 -0.06 -48.93
C LYS A 132 -8.81 1.22 -49.71
N GLU A 133 -8.00 2.18 -49.25
CA GLU A 133 -7.73 3.44 -49.95
C GLU A 133 -6.97 3.21 -51.27
N LYS A 134 -5.99 2.29 -51.28
CA LYS A 134 -5.29 1.91 -52.53
C LYS A 134 -6.22 1.26 -53.56
N HIS A 135 -7.24 0.52 -53.14
CA HIS A 135 -8.20 -0.09 -54.05
C HIS A 135 -9.32 0.84 -54.52
N ARG A 136 -9.56 1.98 -53.81
CA ARG A 136 -10.53 2.98 -54.21
C ARG A 136 -9.98 4.01 -55.21
N GLY A 137 -8.65 4.08 -55.35
CA GLY A 137 -7.95 5.02 -56.25
C GLY A 137 -7.58 4.45 -57.62
N ARG A 138 -8.20 3.34 -58.05
CA ARG A 138 -8.07 2.80 -59.40
C ARG A 138 -9.41 2.77 -60.12
#